data_45ba57aea395fe7adeb7c05a84811c85
#
_entry.id   45ba57aea395fe7adeb7c05a84811c85
#
_cell.length_a   1.000
_cell.length_b   1.000
_cell.length_c   1.000
_cell.angle_alpha   90.00
_cell.angle_beta   90.00
_cell.angle_gamma   90.00
#
_symmetry.space_group_name_H-M   'P 1'
#
loop_
_entity.id
_entity.type
_entity.pdbx_description
1 polymer ?
#
loop_
_entity_poly.entity_id
_entity_poly.type
_entity_poly.pdbx_seq_one_letter_code
_entity_poly.pdbx_strand_id
1 'polypeptide(L)'
;ILDNVQANLANLSNAHFDKGLAGIGWAINILHEQNAVCGDIDDILYNVDAAVYKEITKHDANVGLSVTDGVNGYLVYLLSRMKNPKHDCNGVQHGLMKKATMRCVDTICGQAPSLFSGLTKDIYISAIWNFPWVFVLFKQTMDLGIYTEKIKAVIQEWSHYLRCSLPYYHLNRLSLCVSFAYLNTTLHSRELEGHVDFLLSNINFAGLRREVSEKIFNMNEGWFMASHLLAMALLYIPNNKSVYSELA
;
A
#
# COMPACT_ATOMS: atom_id res chain seq x y z
N ILE A 1 -4.28 -22.28 19.98
CA ILE A 1 -3.55 -21.03 19.63
C ILE A 1 -4.55 -19.92 19.34
N LEU A 2 -5.57 -20.14 18.50
CA LEU A 2 -6.58 -19.12 18.18
C LEU A 2 -7.38 -18.64 19.40
N ASP A 3 -7.75 -19.53 20.31
CA ASP A 3 -8.46 -19.17 21.57
C ASP A 3 -7.62 -18.21 22.42
N ASN A 4 -6.30 -18.41 22.48
CA ASN A 4 -5.39 -17.51 23.17
C ASN A 4 -5.23 -16.17 22.44
N VAL A 5 -5.27 -16.17 21.11
CA VAL A 5 -5.25 -14.93 20.32
C VAL A 5 -6.55 -14.15 20.55
N GLN A 6 -7.70 -14.80 20.48
CA GLN A 6 -9.01 -14.16 20.73
C GLN A 6 -9.12 -13.59 22.15
N ALA A 7 -8.65 -14.31 23.17
CA ALA A 7 -8.64 -13.81 24.55
C ALA A 7 -7.73 -12.56 24.72
N ASN A 8 -6.63 -12.49 23.95
CA ASN A 8 -5.73 -11.34 24.00
C ASN A 8 -6.20 -10.18 23.09
N LEU A 9 -6.97 -10.46 22.02
CA LEU A 9 -7.55 -9.41 21.15
C LEU A 9 -8.46 -8.45 21.93
N ALA A 10 -9.18 -8.94 22.94
CA ALA A 10 -10.04 -8.12 23.78
C ALA A 10 -9.28 -7.07 24.61
N ASN A 11 -7.99 -7.29 24.84
CA ASN A 11 -7.11 -6.39 25.60
C ASN A 11 -6.36 -5.39 24.69
N LEU A 12 -6.40 -5.56 23.37
CA LEU A 12 -5.75 -4.66 22.42
C LEU A 12 -6.67 -3.49 22.09
N SER A 13 -6.31 -2.31 22.58
CA SER A 13 -7.01 -1.05 22.27
C SER A 13 -6.53 -0.37 20.99
N ASN A 14 -5.42 -0.86 20.40
CA ASN A 14 -4.78 -0.26 19.24
C ASN A 14 -5.26 -0.95 17.95
N ALA A 15 -5.80 -0.17 17.01
CA ALA A 15 -6.27 -0.67 15.72
C ALA A 15 -5.20 -0.64 14.61
N HIS A 16 -3.98 -0.17 14.87
CA HIS A 16 -2.92 -0.03 13.88
C HIS A 16 -2.54 -1.37 13.21
N PHE A 17 -1.80 -1.27 12.10
CA PHE A 17 -1.44 -2.46 11.33
C PHE A 17 -0.23 -3.20 11.91
N ASP A 18 0.83 -2.52 12.35
CA ASP A 18 2.08 -3.16 12.80
C ASP A 18 1.94 -3.86 14.17
N LYS A 19 1.26 -3.23 15.13
CA LYS A 19 1.14 -3.69 16.53
C LYS A 19 -0.29 -3.70 17.03
N GLY A 20 -1.26 -3.83 16.13
CA GLY A 20 -2.67 -3.72 16.48
C GLY A 20 -3.58 -4.68 15.74
N LEU A 21 -4.87 -4.41 15.88
CA LEU A 21 -5.94 -5.30 15.42
C LEU A 21 -5.96 -5.46 13.90
N ALA A 22 -5.65 -4.40 13.12
CA ALA A 22 -5.66 -4.48 11.67
C ALA A 22 -4.62 -5.49 11.13
N GLY A 23 -3.40 -5.49 11.68
CA GLY A 23 -2.37 -6.44 11.26
C GLY A 23 -2.67 -7.88 11.70
N ILE A 24 -3.19 -8.06 12.91
CA ILE A 24 -3.60 -9.39 13.40
C ILE A 24 -4.75 -9.92 12.52
N GLY A 25 -5.76 -9.09 12.27
CA GLY A 25 -6.87 -9.46 11.41
C GLY A 25 -6.45 -9.79 9.98
N TRP A 26 -5.49 -9.02 9.44
CA TRP A 26 -4.88 -9.32 8.14
C TRP A 26 -4.19 -10.68 8.13
N ALA A 27 -3.40 -10.99 9.15
CA ALA A 27 -2.72 -12.29 9.26
C ALA A 27 -3.71 -13.46 9.37
N ILE A 28 -4.75 -13.32 10.19
CA ILE A 28 -5.82 -14.32 10.31
C ILE A 28 -6.54 -14.51 8.97
N ASN A 29 -6.84 -13.41 8.25
CA ASN A 29 -7.47 -13.46 6.93
C ASN A 29 -6.64 -14.24 5.92
N ILE A 30 -5.32 -14.01 5.85
CA ILE A 30 -4.40 -14.76 4.98
C ILE A 30 -4.35 -16.24 5.36
N LEU A 31 -4.25 -16.57 6.65
CA LEU A 31 -4.26 -17.95 7.11
C LEU A 31 -5.57 -18.68 6.77
N HIS A 32 -6.68 -17.95 6.83
CA HIS A 32 -7.98 -18.48 6.44
C HIS A 32 -8.09 -18.73 4.92
N GLU A 33 -7.58 -17.82 4.08
CA GLU A 33 -7.49 -18.02 2.63
C GLU A 33 -6.69 -19.28 2.29
N GLN A 34 -5.62 -19.55 3.05
CA GLN A 34 -4.76 -20.73 2.90
C GLN A 34 -5.33 -22.00 3.55
N ASN A 35 -6.56 -21.97 4.08
CA ASN A 35 -7.22 -23.04 4.83
C ASN A 35 -6.45 -23.50 6.10
N ALA A 36 -5.56 -22.68 6.63
CA ALA A 36 -4.89 -22.93 7.91
C ALA A 36 -5.77 -22.58 9.13
N VAL A 37 -6.80 -21.77 8.91
CA VAL A 37 -7.85 -21.41 9.88
C VAL A 37 -9.19 -21.82 9.30
N CYS A 38 -10.02 -22.53 10.08
CA CYS A 38 -11.35 -22.98 9.68
C CYS A 38 -12.42 -22.13 10.40
N GLY A 39 -13.60 -22.03 9.80
CA GLY A 39 -14.76 -21.32 10.33
C GLY A 39 -15.24 -20.22 9.39
N ASP A 40 -16.26 -19.50 9.81
CA ASP A 40 -16.73 -18.32 9.08
C ASP A 40 -15.80 -17.15 9.38
N ILE A 41 -15.16 -16.61 8.36
CA ILE A 41 -14.18 -15.53 8.51
C ILE A 41 -14.83 -14.22 8.98
N ASP A 42 -16.09 -14.01 8.64
CA ASP A 42 -16.83 -12.82 9.03
C ASP A 42 -17.19 -12.85 10.52
N ASP A 43 -17.51 -14.02 11.05
CA ASP A 43 -17.69 -14.22 12.49
C ASP A 43 -16.37 -14.09 13.26
N ILE A 44 -15.30 -14.71 12.74
CA ILE A 44 -13.97 -14.67 13.38
C ILE A 44 -13.45 -13.25 13.52
N LEU A 45 -13.61 -12.42 12.49
CA LEU A 45 -13.05 -11.06 12.43
C LEU A 45 -14.05 -9.96 12.77
N TYR A 46 -15.28 -10.29 13.16
CA TYR A 46 -16.34 -9.32 13.46
C TYR A 46 -15.91 -8.18 14.39
N ASN A 47 -15.28 -8.52 15.51
CA ASN A 47 -14.82 -7.53 16.49
C ASN A 47 -13.63 -6.70 15.98
N VAL A 48 -12.76 -7.30 15.18
CA VAL A 48 -11.63 -6.60 14.55
C VAL A 48 -12.14 -5.60 13.52
N ASP A 49 -13.05 -6.03 12.65
CA ASP A 49 -13.69 -5.18 11.64
C ASP A 49 -14.38 -3.97 12.30
N ALA A 50 -15.14 -4.22 13.37
CA ALA A 50 -15.81 -3.16 14.12
C ALA A 50 -14.83 -2.16 14.77
N ALA A 51 -13.74 -2.65 15.34
CA ALA A 51 -12.73 -1.82 15.97
C ALA A 51 -11.98 -0.96 14.93
N VAL A 52 -11.56 -1.55 13.81
CA VAL A 52 -10.91 -0.85 12.70
C VAL A 52 -11.85 0.20 12.10
N TYR A 53 -13.11 -0.16 11.84
CA TYR A 53 -14.12 0.79 11.36
C TYR A 53 -14.32 1.97 12.30
N LYS A 54 -14.44 1.70 13.60
CA LYS A 54 -14.58 2.73 14.63
C LYS A 54 -13.38 3.67 14.62
N GLU A 55 -12.17 3.14 14.47
CA GLU A 55 -10.95 3.95 14.45
C GLU A 55 -10.91 4.84 13.22
N ILE A 56 -11.16 4.31 12.01
CA ILE A 56 -11.24 5.08 10.77
C ILE A 56 -12.29 6.20 10.86
N THR A 57 -13.39 5.95 11.56
CA THR A 57 -14.48 6.94 11.71
C THR A 57 -14.17 8.04 12.72
N LYS A 58 -13.27 7.79 13.66
CA LYS A 58 -12.84 8.80 14.64
C LYS A 58 -11.77 9.74 14.11
N HIS A 59 -10.96 9.26 13.14
CA HIS A 59 -9.83 10.03 12.67
C HIS A 59 -10.27 11.25 11.86
N ASP A 60 -9.91 12.43 12.37
CA ASP A 60 -9.82 13.67 11.61
C ASP A 60 -8.62 13.60 10.65
N ALA A 61 -8.52 14.57 9.74
CA ALA A 61 -7.60 14.61 8.60
C ALA A 61 -6.07 14.46 8.90
N ASN A 62 -5.69 14.24 10.14
CA ASN A 62 -4.28 14.25 10.60
C ASN A 62 -3.62 12.86 10.74
N VAL A 63 -4.29 11.77 10.32
CA VAL A 63 -3.67 10.43 10.35
C VAL A 63 -2.62 10.34 9.25
N GLY A 64 -1.39 9.96 9.59
CA GLY A 64 -0.31 9.77 8.62
C GLY A 64 -0.63 8.73 7.54
N LEU A 65 0.14 8.75 6.44
CA LEU A 65 0.01 7.76 5.33
C LEU A 65 0.79 6.47 5.57
N SER A 66 1.38 6.27 6.74
CA SER A 66 2.16 5.07 7.03
C SER A 66 1.30 3.79 6.89
N VAL A 67 1.94 2.70 6.49
CA VAL A 67 1.32 1.37 6.54
C VAL A 67 1.31 0.85 7.97
N THR A 68 2.29 1.20 8.79
CA THR A 68 2.43 0.69 10.15
C THR A 68 1.34 1.22 11.08
N ASP A 69 1.17 2.53 11.13
CA ASP A 69 0.32 3.24 12.09
C ASP A 69 -0.62 4.28 11.45
N GLY A 70 -0.68 4.31 10.12
CA GLY A 70 -1.46 5.27 9.34
C GLY A 70 -2.60 4.65 8.52
N VAL A 71 -3.21 5.49 7.70
CA VAL A 71 -4.39 5.15 6.90
C VAL A 71 -4.12 4.04 5.87
N ASN A 72 -2.89 3.94 5.33
CA ASN A 72 -2.53 2.88 4.40
C ASN A 72 -2.63 1.49 5.06
N GLY A 73 -2.29 1.36 6.34
CA GLY A 73 -2.41 0.09 7.07
C GLY A 73 -3.86 -0.38 7.21
N TYR A 74 -4.78 0.54 7.51
CA TYR A 74 -6.20 0.20 7.51
C TYR A 74 -6.70 -0.20 6.13
N LEU A 75 -6.25 0.48 5.10
CA LEU A 75 -6.63 0.18 3.72
C LEU A 75 -6.11 -1.20 3.28
N VAL A 76 -4.87 -1.57 3.64
CA VAL A 76 -4.33 -2.93 3.43
C VAL A 76 -5.24 -3.98 4.05
N TYR A 77 -5.65 -3.79 5.31
CA TYR A 77 -6.55 -4.71 6.00
C TYR A 77 -7.89 -4.83 5.29
N LEU A 78 -8.58 -3.71 5.05
CA LEU A 78 -9.91 -3.69 4.45
C LEU A 78 -9.94 -4.34 3.05
N LEU A 79 -8.94 -4.03 2.22
CA LEU A 79 -8.82 -4.60 0.88
C LEU A 79 -8.54 -6.10 0.92
N SER A 80 -7.71 -6.56 1.85
CA SER A 80 -7.48 -8.00 2.07
C SER A 80 -8.78 -8.72 2.45
N ARG A 81 -9.55 -8.15 3.38
CA ARG A 81 -10.85 -8.71 3.80
C ARG A 81 -11.84 -8.84 2.64
N MET A 82 -12.00 -7.75 1.87
CA MET A 82 -12.95 -7.74 0.74
C MET A 82 -12.52 -8.61 -0.44
N LYS A 83 -11.24 -8.94 -0.56
CA LYS A 83 -10.72 -9.87 -1.58
C LYS A 83 -10.84 -11.34 -1.19
N ASN A 84 -11.05 -11.64 0.08
CA ASN A 84 -11.19 -13.04 0.52
C ASN A 84 -12.43 -13.66 -0.14
N PRO A 85 -12.29 -14.75 -0.93
CA PRO A 85 -13.40 -15.36 -1.65
C PRO A 85 -14.47 -15.98 -0.74
N LYS A 86 -14.14 -16.16 0.54
CA LYS A 86 -15.06 -16.70 1.56
C LYS A 86 -15.80 -15.61 2.36
N HIS A 87 -15.51 -14.34 2.08
CA HIS A 87 -16.21 -13.20 2.67
C HIS A 87 -17.59 -13.02 2.00
N ASP A 88 -18.62 -12.76 2.78
CA ASP A 88 -19.97 -12.46 2.25
C ASP A 88 -19.99 -11.05 1.62
N CYS A 89 -19.84 -11.00 0.30
CA CYS A 89 -19.85 -9.74 -0.46
C CYS A 89 -21.23 -9.04 -0.49
N ASN A 90 -22.29 -9.69 -0.08
CA ASN A 90 -23.64 -9.11 0.01
C ASN A 90 -24.04 -8.71 1.44
N GLY A 91 -23.22 -9.06 2.41
CA GLY A 91 -23.48 -8.80 3.83
C GLY A 91 -23.35 -7.33 4.23
N VAL A 92 -23.90 -7.00 5.38
CA VAL A 92 -23.81 -5.67 6.00
C VAL A 92 -22.33 -5.29 6.25
N GLN A 93 -21.51 -6.25 6.65
CA GLN A 93 -20.09 -6.08 6.89
C GLN A 93 -19.35 -5.56 5.63
N HIS A 94 -19.62 -6.15 4.48
CA HIS A 94 -19.05 -5.69 3.21
C HIS A 94 -19.40 -4.22 2.92
N GLY A 95 -20.64 -3.83 3.16
CA GLY A 95 -21.09 -2.44 3.01
C GLY A 95 -20.34 -1.47 3.93
N LEU A 96 -20.07 -1.87 5.17
CA LEU A 96 -19.27 -1.09 6.13
C LEU A 96 -17.80 -0.99 5.70
N MET A 97 -17.18 -2.09 5.27
CA MET A 97 -15.80 -2.11 4.77
C MET A 97 -15.65 -1.23 3.55
N LYS A 98 -16.60 -1.26 2.62
CA LYS A 98 -16.63 -0.38 1.44
C LYS A 98 -16.67 1.09 1.85
N LYS A 99 -17.52 1.47 2.81
CA LYS A 99 -17.58 2.85 3.33
C LYS A 99 -16.28 3.25 4.02
N ALA A 100 -15.68 2.37 4.81
CA ALA A 100 -14.40 2.62 5.46
C ALA A 100 -13.28 2.81 4.43
N THR A 101 -13.24 1.97 3.39
CA THR A 101 -12.29 2.09 2.27
C THR A 101 -12.44 3.44 1.57
N MET A 102 -13.66 3.85 1.26
CA MET A 102 -13.93 5.16 0.66
C MET A 102 -13.42 6.30 1.56
N ARG A 103 -13.61 6.22 2.87
CA ARG A 103 -13.12 7.22 3.83
C ARG A 103 -11.59 7.25 3.90
N CYS A 104 -10.93 6.09 3.88
CA CYS A 104 -9.46 6.03 3.78
C CYS A 104 -8.94 6.72 2.52
N VAL A 105 -9.54 6.46 1.37
CA VAL A 105 -9.21 7.14 0.11
C VAL A 105 -9.41 8.65 0.22
N ASP A 106 -10.51 9.10 0.82
CA ASP A 106 -10.80 10.53 1.03
C ASP A 106 -9.74 11.19 1.92
N THR A 107 -9.33 10.51 2.99
CA THR A 107 -8.26 10.97 3.90
C THR A 107 -6.93 11.10 3.15
N ILE A 108 -6.54 10.10 2.34
CA ILE A 108 -5.32 10.14 1.53
C ILE A 108 -5.38 11.32 0.54
N CYS A 109 -6.48 11.50 -0.17
CA CYS A 109 -6.66 12.60 -1.12
C CYS A 109 -6.58 13.97 -0.44
N GLY A 110 -7.14 14.12 0.76
CA GLY A 110 -7.08 15.36 1.52
C GLY A 110 -5.68 15.74 2.00
N GLN A 111 -4.79 14.78 2.17
CA GLN A 111 -3.40 15.01 2.60
C GLN A 111 -2.43 15.28 1.44
N ALA A 112 -2.80 14.95 0.21
CA ALA A 112 -1.93 15.05 -0.96
C ALA A 112 -1.27 16.43 -1.15
N PRO A 113 -1.96 17.56 -1.01
CA PRO A 113 -1.35 18.88 -1.19
C PRO A 113 -0.17 19.14 -0.24
N SER A 114 -0.28 18.71 1.02
CA SER A 114 0.82 18.84 2.00
C SER A 114 1.99 17.93 1.66
N LEU A 115 1.72 16.75 1.14
CA LEU A 115 2.73 15.77 0.73
C LEU A 115 3.51 16.26 -0.48
N PHE A 116 2.83 16.81 -1.49
CA PHE A 116 3.51 17.37 -2.67
C PHE A 116 4.35 18.61 -2.34
N SER A 117 3.93 19.42 -1.39
CA SER A 117 4.76 20.54 -0.92
C SER A 117 6.03 20.07 -0.22
N GLY A 118 6.00 18.91 0.44
CA GLY A 118 7.16 18.25 1.03
C GLY A 118 8.12 17.67 -0.02
N LEU A 119 7.61 17.10 -1.11
CA LEU A 119 8.43 16.49 -2.18
C LEU A 119 9.40 17.48 -2.83
N THR A 120 9.08 18.77 -2.85
CA THR A 120 9.95 19.81 -3.40
C THR A 120 10.96 20.36 -2.38
N LYS A 121 10.77 20.11 -1.09
CA LYS A 121 11.58 20.68 -0.01
C LYS A 121 12.44 19.65 0.70
N ASP A 122 11.93 18.44 0.86
CA ASP A 122 12.62 17.37 1.57
C ASP A 122 13.17 16.33 0.59
N ILE A 123 14.47 16.41 0.35
CA ILE A 123 15.23 15.42 -0.42
C ILE A 123 15.25 14.07 0.31
N TYR A 124 14.93 14.05 1.62
CA TYR A 124 15.06 12.91 2.52
C TYR A 124 13.73 12.26 2.92
N ILE A 125 13.33 11.23 2.23
CA ILE A 125 12.81 9.93 2.67
C ILE A 125 11.35 9.77 3.10
N SER A 126 10.77 10.50 4.05
CA SER A 126 9.57 9.98 4.73
C SER A 126 8.27 10.06 3.92
N ALA A 127 8.05 11.16 3.20
CA ALA A 127 6.80 11.35 2.45
C ALA A 127 6.75 10.51 1.17
N ILE A 128 7.88 10.38 0.47
CA ILE A 128 8.01 9.55 -0.75
C ILE A 128 7.80 8.07 -0.44
N TRP A 129 8.26 7.60 0.71
CA TRP A 129 8.18 6.20 1.11
C TRP A 129 6.76 5.66 1.26
N ASN A 130 5.81 6.50 1.62
CA ASN A 130 4.41 6.14 1.75
C ASN A 130 3.62 6.26 0.43
N PHE A 131 4.09 7.06 -0.52
CA PHE A 131 3.42 7.26 -1.81
C PHE A 131 3.32 6.00 -2.67
N PRO A 132 4.36 5.18 -2.83
CA PRO A 132 4.26 3.95 -3.61
C PRO A 132 3.12 3.05 -3.12
N TRP A 133 2.93 2.95 -1.82
CA TRP A 133 1.83 2.18 -1.23
C TRP A 133 0.47 2.75 -1.59
N VAL A 134 0.32 4.08 -1.64
CA VAL A 134 -0.94 4.71 -2.06
C VAL A 134 -1.34 4.27 -3.47
N PHE A 135 -0.41 4.23 -4.42
CA PHE A 135 -0.72 3.82 -5.79
C PHE A 135 -1.08 2.33 -5.89
N VAL A 136 -0.39 1.49 -5.15
CA VAL A 136 -0.71 0.06 -5.04
C VAL A 136 -2.12 -0.13 -4.47
N LEU A 137 -2.44 0.57 -3.40
CA LEU A 137 -3.74 0.47 -2.72
C LEU A 137 -4.86 1.09 -3.55
N PHE A 138 -4.61 2.18 -4.26
CA PHE A 138 -5.55 2.78 -5.18
C PHE A 138 -5.91 1.82 -6.33
N LYS A 139 -4.90 1.18 -6.93
CA LYS A 139 -5.16 0.15 -7.94
C LYS A 139 -6.02 -0.98 -7.37
N GLN A 140 -5.67 -1.50 -6.20
CA GLN A 140 -6.43 -2.57 -5.57
C GLN A 140 -7.87 -2.16 -5.23
N THR A 141 -8.08 -0.91 -4.86
CA THR A 141 -9.40 -0.33 -4.61
C THR A 141 -10.23 -0.23 -5.89
N MET A 142 -9.60 0.19 -7.00
CA MET A 142 -10.25 0.23 -8.31
C MET A 142 -10.60 -1.17 -8.83
N ASP A 143 -9.76 -2.18 -8.60
CA ASP A 143 -10.03 -3.57 -8.96
C ASP A 143 -11.29 -4.12 -8.29
N LEU A 144 -11.63 -3.61 -7.11
CA LEU A 144 -12.89 -3.90 -6.40
C LEU A 144 -14.07 -3.01 -6.83
N GLY A 145 -13.88 -2.16 -7.83
CA GLY A 145 -14.91 -1.22 -8.31
C GLY A 145 -15.25 -0.10 -7.31
N ILE A 146 -14.36 0.20 -6.34
CA ILE A 146 -14.60 1.22 -5.33
C ILE A 146 -13.93 2.53 -5.77
N TYR A 147 -14.69 3.62 -5.82
CA TYR A 147 -14.20 4.98 -6.15
C TYR A 147 -13.36 5.08 -7.43
N THR A 148 -13.56 4.19 -8.38
CA THR A 148 -12.74 4.07 -9.60
C THR A 148 -12.57 5.40 -10.32
N GLU A 149 -13.64 6.13 -10.60
CA GLU A 149 -13.56 7.40 -11.31
C GLU A 149 -12.92 8.52 -10.47
N LYS A 150 -13.18 8.54 -9.17
CA LYS A 150 -12.53 9.49 -8.26
C LYS A 150 -11.02 9.25 -8.20
N ILE A 151 -10.60 8.00 -8.05
CA ILE A 151 -9.19 7.63 -8.00
C ILE A 151 -8.49 7.98 -9.31
N LYS A 152 -9.10 7.70 -10.47
CA LYS A 152 -8.57 8.09 -11.78
C LYS A 152 -8.35 9.60 -11.89
N ALA A 153 -9.35 10.40 -11.50
CA ALA A 153 -9.26 11.86 -11.52
C ALA A 153 -8.13 12.37 -10.62
N VAL A 154 -8.02 11.83 -9.41
CA VAL A 154 -6.95 12.18 -8.46
C VAL A 154 -5.57 11.82 -9.01
N ILE A 155 -5.41 10.64 -9.59
CA ILE A 155 -4.12 10.22 -10.19
C ILE A 155 -3.76 11.15 -11.35
N GLN A 156 -4.72 11.54 -12.18
CA GLN A 156 -4.51 12.47 -13.28
C GLN A 156 -4.06 13.84 -12.78
N GLU A 157 -4.67 14.37 -11.72
CA GLU A 157 -4.25 15.60 -11.06
C GLU A 157 -2.82 15.48 -10.51
N TRP A 158 -2.54 14.38 -9.80
CA TRP A 158 -1.23 14.14 -9.18
C TRP A 158 -0.12 13.86 -10.19
N SER A 159 -0.45 13.31 -11.35
CA SER A 159 0.53 12.96 -12.38
C SER A 159 1.40 14.16 -12.81
N HIS A 160 0.84 15.38 -12.77
CA HIS A 160 1.60 16.59 -13.05
C HIS A 160 2.73 16.84 -12.03
N TYR A 161 2.44 16.68 -10.75
CA TYR A 161 3.44 16.86 -9.68
C TYR A 161 4.47 15.74 -9.66
N LEU A 162 4.02 14.51 -9.89
CA LEU A 162 4.86 13.32 -9.83
C LEU A 162 5.86 13.25 -11.00
N ARG A 163 5.48 13.71 -12.19
CA ARG A 163 6.36 13.78 -13.36
C ARG A 163 7.54 14.74 -13.19
N CYS A 164 7.39 15.73 -12.33
CA CYS A 164 8.44 16.71 -12.03
C CYS A 164 9.38 16.25 -10.91
N SER A 165 9.11 15.13 -10.25
CA SER A 165 9.88 14.64 -9.12
C SER A 165 10.75 13.46 -9.49
N LEU A 166 12.05 13.60 -9.24
CA LEU A 166 13.02 12.50 -9.30
C LEU A 166 13.53 12.25 -7.88
N PRO A 167 13.10 11.18 -7.19
CA PRO A 167 13.59 10.89 -5.85
C PRO A 167 15.11 10.79 -5.80
N TYR A 168 15.72 11.26 -4.72
CA TYR A 168 17.17 11.22 -4.55
C TYR A 168 17.69 9.77 -4.50
N TYR A 169 17.05 8.93 -3.67
CA TYR A 169 17.45 7.53 -3.50
C TYR A 169 16.97 6.64 -4.64
N HIS A 170 17.82 5.73 -5.10
CA HIS A 170 17.51 4.75 -6.14
C HIS A 170 16.42 3.78 -5.69
N LEU A 171 16.37 3.42 -4.41
CA LEU A 171 15.33 2.56 -3.85
C LEU A 171 13.95 3.23 -3.93
N ASN A 172 13.87 4.54 -3.68
CA ASN A 172 12.62 5.30 -3.84
C ASN A 172 12.21 5.41 -5.32
N ARG A 173 13.17 5.58 -6.24
CA ARG A 173 12.90 5.55 -7.69
C ARG A 173 12.32 4.21 -8.11
N LEU A 174 12.94 3.10 -7.66
CA LEU A 174 12.45 1.75 -7.95
C LEU A 174 11.05 1.53 -7.36
N SER A 175 10.80 1.98 -6.15
CA SER A 175 9.51 1.85 -5.48
C SER A 175 8.40 2.58 -6.23
N LEU A 176 8.63 3.82 -6.67
CA LEU A 176 7.67 4.57 -7.51
C LEU A 176 7.50 3.92 -8.88
N CYS A 177 8.60 3.51 -9.52
CA CYS A 177 8.58 2.85 -10.82
C CYS A 177 7.65 1.62 -10.80
N VAL A 178 7.84 0.73 -9.83
CA VAL A 178 7.03 -0.48 -9.65
C VAL A 178 5.56 -0.14 -9.37
N SER A 179 5.31 0.84 -8.50
CA SER A 179 3.94 1.25 -8.15
C SER A 179 3.18 1.82 -9.34
N PHE A 180 3.86 2.64 -10.15
CA PHE A 180 3.26 3.19 -11.38
C PHE A 180 3.07 2.12 -12.44
N ALA A 181 4.02 1.21 -12.63
CA ALA A 181 3.85 0.09 -13.54
C ALA A 181 2.65 -0.78 -13.15
N TYR A 182 2.52 -1.10 -11.85
CA TYR A 182 1.39 -1.85 -11.32
C TYR A 182 0.07 -1.10 -11.50
N LEU A 183 0.03 0.20 -11.18
CA LEU A 183 -1.15 1.04 -11.38
C LEU A 183 -1.53 1.12 -12.86
N ASN A 184 -0.55 1.20 -13.75
CA ASN A 184 -0.77 1.34 -15.19
C ASN A 184 -1.36 0.09 -15.84
N THR A 185 -1.30 -1.07 -15.19
CA THR A 185 -2.02 -2.27 -15.66
C THR A 185 -3.55 -2.08 -15.71
N THR A 186 -4.08 -1.11 -14.97
CA THR A 186 -5.50 -0.76 -14.96
C THR A 186 -5.79 0.54 -15.72
N LEU A 187 -4.89 1.51 -15.68
CA LEU A 187 -5.13 2.83 -16.29
C LEU A 187 -4.79 2.89 -17.79
N HIS A 188 -3.83 2.06 -18.23
CA HIS A 188 -3.33 2.05 -19.61
C HIS A 188 -2.91 3.43 -20.13
N SER A 189 -2.29 4.23 -19.26
CA SER A 189 -1.85 5.59 -19.55
C SER A 189 -0.44 5.59 -20.16
N ARG A 190 -0.30 6.14 -21.38
CA ARG A 190 1.02 6.36 -22.00
C ARG A 190 1.90 7.33 -21.21
N GLU A 191 1.29 8.25 -20.49
CA GLU A 191 2.04 9.20 -19.65
C GLU A 191 2.67 8.50 -18.45
N LEU A 192 1.96 7.57 -17.80
CA LEU A 192 2.53 6.76 -16.72
C LEU A 192 3.61 5.80 -17.25
N GLU A 193 3.42 5.20 -18.42
CA GLU A 193 4.42 4.37 -19.08
C GLU A 193 5.71 5.14 -19.31
N GLY A 194 5.63 6.33 -19.93
CA GLY A 194 6.80 7.18 -20.14
C GLY A 194 7.47 7.63 -18.84
N HIS A 195 6.71 7.77 -17.74
CA HIS A 195 7.30 8.09 -16.45
C HIS A 195 7.97 6.89 -15.78
N VAL A 196 7.44 5.68 -15.95
CA VAL A 196 8.09 4.43 -15.55
C VAL A 196 9.45 4.28 -16.25
N ASP A 197 9.50 4.50 -17.56
CA ASP A 197 10.73 4.44 -18.35
C ASP A 197 11.74 5.50 -17.90
N PHE A 198 11.27 6.71 -17.60
CA PHE A 198 12.11 7.78 -17.07
C PHE A 198 12.71 7.43 -15.71
N LEU A 199 11.91 6.95 -14.77
CA LEU A 199 12.39 6.54 -13.44
C LEU A 199 13.41 5.40 -13.58
N LEU A 200 13.11 4.41 -14.39
CA LEU A 200 13.95 3.23 -14.59
C LEU A 200 15.31 3.59 -15.20
N SER A 201 15.32 4.45 -16.21
CA SER A 201 16.58 4.94 -16.85
C SER A 201 17.47 5.75 -15.89
N ASN A 202 16.91 6.25 -14.81
CA ASN A 202 17.61 7.00 -13.76
C ASN A 202 17.98 6.13 -12.53
N ILE A 203 17.74 4.82 -12.56
CA ILE A 203 18.18 3.91 -11.50
C ILE A 203 19.60 3.44 -11.80
N ASN A 204 20.54 3.74 -10.89
CA ASN A 204 21.86 3.13 -10.88
C ASN A 204 21.86 1.94 -9.92
N PHE A 205 21.97 0.73 -10.45
CA PHE A 205 21.91 -0.50 -9.64
C PHE A 205 23.09 -0.65 -8.69
N ALA A 206 24.28 -0.14 -9.04
CA ALA A 206 25.41 -0.11 -8.11
C ALA A 206 25.13 0.87 -6.94
N GLY A 207 24.51 2.01 -7.23
CA GLY A 207 24.01 2.96 -6.23
C GLY A 207 22.94 2.33 -5.34
N LEU A 208 21.98 1.62 -5.92
CA LEU A 208 20.93 0.90 -5.19
C LEU A 208 21.52 -0.14 -4.22
N ARG A 209 22.48 -0.96 -4.68
CA ARG A 209 23.19 -1.92 -3.81
C ARG A 209 23.88 -1.22 -2.64
N ARG A 210 24.53 -0.08 -2.90
CA ARG A 210 25.19 0.71 -1.85
C ARG A 210 24.19 1.27 -0.86
N GLU A 211 23.09 1.86 -1.32
CA GLU A 211 22.01 2.37 -0.44
C GLU A 211 21.47 1.31 0.51
N VAL A 212 21.28 0.09 0.02
CA VAL A 212 20.78 -1.04 0.82
C VAL A 212 21.86 -1.54 1.80
N SER A 213 23.16 -1.53 1.41
CA SER A 213 24.25 -2.03 2.24
C SER A 213 24.76 -1.03 3.29
N GLU A 214 24.68 0.27 3.03
CA GLU A 214 25.21 1.34 3.89
C GLU A 214 24.30 1.72 5.10
N LYS A 215 23.30 0.91 5.43
CA LYS A 215 22.40 1.14 6.57
C LYS A 215 21.61 2.46 6.52
N ILE A 216 21.45 3.04 5.35
CA ILE A 216 20.55 4.19 5.13
C ILE A 216 19.12 3.79 5.51
N PHE A 217 18.81 2.53 5.34
CA PHE A 217 17.61 1.86 5.81
C PHE A 217 18.01 0.84 6.90
N ASN A 218 17.12 0.55 7.85
CA ASN A 218 17.31 -0.58 8.75
C ASN A 218 17.61 -1.84 7.90
N MET A 219 18.78 -2.46 8.09
CA MET A 219 19.34 -3.44 7.13
C MET A 219 18.35 -4.53 6.71
N ASN A 220 17.54 -5.04 7.66
CA ASN A 220 16.60 -6.12 7.38
C ASN A 220 15.41 -5.64 6.54
N GLU A 221 14.92 -4.43 6.80
CA GLU A 221 13.82 -3.82 6.05
C GLU A 221 14.27 -3.40 4.65
N GLY A 222 15.46 -2.83 4.51
CA GLY A 222 16.00 -2.40 3.23
C GLY A 222 16.20 -3.55 2.25
N TRP A 223 16.80 -4.66 2.67
CA TRP A 223 16.99 -5.85 1.83
C TRP A 223 15.67 -6.52 1.46
N PHE A 224 14.76 -6.66 2.43
CA PHE A 224 13.42 -7.21 2.18
C PHE A 224 12.66 -6.36 1.17
N MET A 225 12.66 -5.04 1.34
CA MET A 225 12.01 -4.10 0.43
C MET A 225 12.64 -4.13 -0.95
N ALA A 226 13.97 -4.09 -1.06
CA ALA A 226 14.67 -4.11 -2.34
C ALA A 226 14.39 -5.41 -3.12
N SER A 227 14.46 -6.56 -2.48
CA SER A 227 14.19 -7.84 -3.13
C SER A 227 12.73 -7.96 -3.57
N HIS A 228 11.79 -7.50 -2.75
CA HIS A 228 10.37 -7.49 -3.11
C HIS A 228 10.07 -6.55 -4.28
N LEU A 229 10.62 -5.34 -4.25
CA LEU A 229 10.47 -4.38 -5.35
C LEU A 229 11.10 -4.86 -6.65
N LEU A 230 12.26 -5.52 -6.59
CA LEU A 230 12.89 -6.11 -7.77
C LEU A 230 12.03 -7.25 -8.35
N ALA A 231 11.49 -8.12 -7.50
CA ALA A 231 10.56 -9.16 -7.94
C ALA A 231 9.31 -8.57 -8.61
N MET A 232 8.75 -7.51 -8.03
CA MET A 232 7.60 -6.79 -8.60
C MET A 232 7.97 -6.10 -9.92
N ALA A 233 9.17 -5.53 -10.02
CA ALA A 233 9.65 -4.92 -11.25
C ALA A 233 9.73 -5.95 -12.40
N LEU A 234 10.22 -7.16 -12.12
CA LEU A 234 10.25 -8.26 -13.10
C LEU A 234 8.85 -8.67 -13.58
N LEU A 235 7.84 -8.60 -12.70
CA LEU A 235 6.46 -8.97 -13.03
C LEU A 235 5.72 -7.89 -13.85
N TYR A 236 5.94 -6.62 -13.53
CA TYR A 236 5.11 -5.51 -14.05
C TYR A 236 5.80 -4.62 -15.07
N ILE A 237 7.11 -4.79 -15.30
CA ILE A 237 7.88 -4.03 -16.31
C ILE A 237 8.38 -5.01 -17.39
N PRO A 238 7.53 -5.42 -18.33
CA PRO A 238 7.92 -6.34 -19.39
C PRO A 238 8.92 -5.67 -20.34
N ASN A 239 9.89 -6.46 -20.81
CA ASN A 239 10.87 -6.09 -21.84
C ASN A 239 12.02 -5.16 -21.44
N ASN A 240 12.28 -4.92 -20.17
CA ASN A 240 13.42 -4.11 -19.80
C ASN A 240 14.68 -4.95 -19.66
N LYS A 241 15.43 -5.12 -20.78
CA LYS A 241 16.69 -5.87 -20.84
C LYS A 241 17.74 -5.38 -19.85
N SER A 242 17.72 -4.09 -19.45
CA SER A 242 18.65 -3.53 -18.50
C SER A 242 18.44 -4.07 -17.08
N VAL A 243 17.19 -4.28 -16.66
CA VAL A 243 16.89 -4.87 -15.35
C VAL A 243 17.34 -6.34 -15.30
N TYR A 244 17.14 -7.08 -16.39
CA TYR A 244 17.52 -8.50 -16.45
C TYR A 244 19.03 -8.72 -16.51
N SER A 245 19.78 -7.84 -17.20
CA SER A 245 21.24 -7.99 -17.32
C SER A 245 22.01 -7.62 -16.05
N GLU A 246 21.40 -6.85 -15.15
CA GLU A 246 22.04 -6.42 -13.89
C GLU A 246 21.67 -7.31 -12.69
N LEU A 247 20.67 -8.18 -12.85
CA LEU A 247 20.23 -9.13 -11.82
C LEU A 247 20.85 -10.53 -12.01
N ALA A 248 21.44 -10.81 -13.17
CA ALA A 248 22.20 -12.02 -13.48
C ALA A 248 23.65 -11.89 -13.02
#